data_1a672eaf509c0313823cb3596b0d0f97
#
_entry.id   1a672eaf509c0313823cb3596b0d0f97
#
_cell.length_a   1.000
_cell.length_b   1.000
_cell.length_c   1.000
_cell.angle_alpha   90.00
_cell.angle_beta   90.00
_cell.angle_gamma   90.00
#
_symmetry.space_group_name_H-M   'P 1'
#
loop_
_entity.id
_entity.type
_entity.pdbx_description
1 polymer ?
#
loop_
_entity_poly.entity_id
_entity_poly.type
_entity_poly.pdbx_seq_one_letter_code
_entity_poly.pdbx_strand_id
1 'polypeptide(L)'
;MNRSLFRKLLLDDSNENEIIEELVMETSQPKRRRSIRRNHLVGHERFFLDYFAPTPIYPPALFRRRFRMKCSLFLRIQSKVKAHDSYFVQKRNSANKLGLSSLQKITAALRMLAYGVSSDLIDEYMRIGETTALESLKKYVTAVIDVFSEEYLRELNNEDIVRLLAHGER
;
A
#
# COMPACT_ATOMS: atom_id res chain seq x y z
N MET A 1 -19.37 -20.46 11.18
CA MET A 1 -19.55 -21.91 11.04
C MET A 1 -20.84 -22.29 11.75
N ASN A 2 -21.83 -22.78 11.01
CA ASN A 2 -23.19 -22.91 11.52
C ASN A 2 -23.30 -24.19 12.34
N ARG A 3 -23.45 -24.11 13.68
CA ARG A 3 -23.55 -25.24 14.61
C ARG A 3 -24.67 -26.23 14.26
N SER A 4 -25.68 -25.79 13.53
CA SER A 4 -26.83 -26.60 13.09
C SER A 4 -26.44 -27.59 11.98
N LEU A 5 -25.62 -27.20 11.02
CA LEU A 5 -25.13 -28.05 9.91
C LEU A 5 -24.17 -29.13 10.39
N PHE A 6 -23.30 -28.80 11.35
CA PHE A 6 -22.37 -29.77 11.92
C PHE A 6 -23.09 -30.89 12.70
N ARG A 7 -24.24 -30.57 13.30
CA ARG A 7 -25.06 -31.55 14.02
C ARG A 7 -25.84 -32.47 13.07
N LYS A 8 -26.24 -31.99 11.88
CA LYS A 8 -26.87 -32.79 10.82
C LYS A 8 -25.89 -33.81 10.22
N LEU A 9 -24.66 -33.41 9.96
CA LEU A 9 -23.59 -34.28 9.43
C LEU A 9 -23.22 -35.45 10.36
N LEU A 10 -23.42 -35.31 11.65
CA LEU A 10 -23.07 -36.35 12.64
C LEU A 10 -24.20 -37.35 12.92
N LEU A 11 -25.41 -37.13 12.45
CA LEU A 11 -26.60 -37.89 12.88
C LEU A 11 -27.37 -38.62 11.76
N ASP A 12 -26.99 -38.43 10.46
CA ASP A 12 -27.78 -39.04 9.39
C ASP A 12 -26.90 -39.43 8.19
N ASP A 13 -26.65 -40.73 8.05
CA ASP A 13 -25.84 -41.34 6.98
C ASP A 13 -26.61 -41.42 5.64
N SER A 14 -27.90 -41.04 5.60
CA SER A 14 -28.78 -41.23 4.45
C SER A 14 -28.93 -39.99 3.52
N ASN A 15 -28.34 -38.81 3.87
CA ASN A 15 -28.53 -37.55 3.15
C ASN A 15 -27.24 -36.77 2.85
N GLU A 16 -26.11 -37.48 2.70
CA GLU A 16 -24.81 -36.80 2.41
C GLU A 16 -24.85 -35.93 1.15
N ASN A 17 -25.53 -36.37 0.10
CA ASN A 17 -25.62 -35.65 -1.16
C ASN A 17 -26.42 -34.34 -1.04
N GLU A 18 -27.56 -34.36 -0.31
CA GLU A 18 -28.37 -33.16 -0.08
C GLU A 18 -27.63 -32.12 0.79
N ILE A 19 -26.87 -32.57 1.79
CA ILE A 19 -26.07 -31.74 2.65
C ILE A 19 -24.89 -31.12 1.88
N ILE A 20 -24.28 -31.88 0.96
CA ILE A 20 -23.20 -31.41 0.10
C ILE A 20 -23.75 -30.40 -0.91
N GLU A 21 -24.91 -30.61 -1.52
CA GLU A 21 -25.56 -29.66 -2.41
C GLU A 21 -25.95 -28.35 -1.69
N GLU A 22 -26.49 -28.43 -0.47
CA GLU A 22 -26.81 -27.26 0.35
C GLU A 22 -25.55 -26.46 0.73
N LEU A 23 -24.44 -27.15 1.08
CA LEU A 23 -23.12 -26.52 1.33
C LEU A 23 -22.52 -25.87 0.07
N VAL A 24 -22.64 -26.52 -1.08
CA VAL A 24 -22.18 -25.99 -2.36
C VAL A 24 -23.01 -24.78 -2.78
N MET A 25 -24.33 -24.80 -2.58
CA MET A 25 -25.20 -23.65 -2.82
C MET A 25 -24.91 -22.47 -1.87
N GLU A 26 -24.65 -22.73 -0.58
CA GLU A 26 -24.31 -21.68 0.40
C GLU A 26 -22.94 -21.04 0.11
N THR A 27 -21.97 -21.82 -0.42
CA THR A 27 -20.66 -21.33 -0.82
C THR A 27 -20.65 -20.64 -2.19
N SER A 28 -21.60 -20.95 -3.09
CA SER A 28 -21.68 -20.39 -4.44
C SER A 28 -22.41 -19.04 -4.51
N GLN A 29 -23.09 -18.62 -3.45
CA GLN A 29 -23.64 -17.26 -3.42
C GLN A 29 -22.53 -16.22 -3.32
N PRO A 30 -22.40 -15.30 -4.28
CA PRO A 30 -21.39 -14.25 -4.22
C PRO A 30 -21.65 -13.40 -2.98
N LYS A 31 -20.87 -13.61 -1.92
CA LYS A 31 -20.91 -12.76 -0.73
C LYS A 31 -20.64 -11.33 -1.18
N ARG A 32 -21.67 -10.48 -1.16
CA ARG A 32 -21.54 -9.05 -1.43
C ARG A 32 -20.44 -8.50 -0.54
N ARG A 33 -19.31 -8.09 -1.13
CA ARG A 33 -18.19 -7.49 -0.40
C ARG A 33 -18.71 -6.31 0.41
N ARG A 34 -18.61 -6.40 1.72
CA ARG A 34 -18.99 -5.34 2.64
C ARG A 34 -18.09 -4.14 2.38
N SER A 35 -18.65 -3.05 1.85
CA SER A 35 -17.91 -1.82 1.60
C SER A 35 -17.63 -1.12 2.91
N ILE A 36 -16.35 -0.96 3.26
CA ILE A 36 -15.92 -0.19 4.42
C ILE A 36 -15.81 1.27 4.01
N ARG A 37 -16.51 2.16 4.71
CA ARG A 37 -16.41 3.61 4.50
C ARG A 37 -15.14 4.15 5.17
N ARG A 38 -14.03 4.04 4.48
CA ARG A 38 -12.71 4.51 4.94
C ARG A 38 -12.54 5.99 4.76
N ASN A 39 -12.96 6.89 5.45
CA ASN A 39 -12.82 8.33 5.21
C ASN A 39 -11.35 8.72 4.85
N HIS A 40 -10.94 8.38 3.61
CA HIS A 40 -9.56 8.53 3.13
C HIS A 40 -9.11 9.99 3.02
N LEU A 41 -10.03 10.94 2.88
CA LEU A 41 -9.69 12.36 2.88
C LEU A 41 -9.20 12.83 4.25
N VAL A 42 -9.88 12.43 5.32
CA VAL A 42 -9.41 12.69 6.69
C VAL A 42 -8.07 11.99 6.96
N GLY A 43 -7.90 10.77 6.44
CA GLY A 43 -6.61 10.06 6.51
C GLY A 43 -5.49 10.83 5.82
N HIS A 44 -5.76 11.41 4.64
CA HIS A 44 -4.81 12.24 3.90
C HIS A 44 -4.44 13.50 4.68
N GLU A 45 -5.43 14.25 5.16
CA GLU A 45 -5.23 15.51 5.88
C GLU A 45 -4.41 15.29 7.15
N ARG A 46 -4.78 14.30 7.97
CA ARG A 46 -4.01 13.93 9.15
C ARG A 46 -2.56 13.61 8.81
N PHE A 47 -2.34 12.79 7.80
CA PHE A 47 -1.01 12.41 7.38
C PHE A 47 -0.20 13.59 6.85
N PHE A 48 -0.84 14.52 6.12
CA PHE A 48 -0.20 15.74 5.64
C PHE A 48 0.24 16.63 6.81
N LEU A 49 -0.62 16.85 7.79
CA LEU A 49 -0.31 17.64 9.00
C LEU A 49 0.82 17.00 9.82
N ASP A 50 0.84 15.67 9.87
CA ASP A 50 1.86 14.92 10.62
C ASP A 50 3.28 15.16 10.08
N TYR A 51 3.47 15.29 8.76
CA TYR A 51 4.80 15.22 8.14
C TYR A 51 5.12 16.30 7.11
N PHE A 52 4.14 16.90 6.44
CA PHE A 52 4.34 17.73 5.26
C PHE A 52 3.84 19.18 5.40
N ALA A 53 3.15 19.48 6.49
CA ALA A 53 2.73 20.85 6.79
C ALA A 53 3.95 21.77 7.03
N PRO A 54 3.81 23.09 6.92
CA PRO A 54 4.87 24.03 7.26
C PRO A 54 5.41 23.86 8.70
N THR A 55 4.52 23.49 9.63
CA THR A 55 4.84 23.13 11.02
C THR A 55 4.35 21.71 11.28
N PRO A 56 5.13 20.68 10.89
CA PRO A 56 4.68 19.31 11.03
C PRO A 56 4.71 18.85 12.49
N ILE A 57 3.78 17.98 12.88
CA ILE A 57 3.73 17.39 14.24
C ILE A 57 5.01 16.59 14.52
N TYR A 58 5.50 15.85 13.52
CA TYR A 58 6.70 15.04 13.68
C TYR A 58 7.92 15.71 13.04
N PRO A 59 9.01 15.89 13.81
CA PRO A 59 10.23 16.51 13.33
C PRO A 59 10.92 15.68 12.23
N PRO A 60 11.80 16.31 11.41
CA PRO A 60 12.48 15.65 10.28
C PRO A 60 13.25 14.37 10.65
N ALA A 61 13.78 14.30 11.87
CA ALA A 61 14.46 13.11 12.37
C ALA A 61 13.53 11.89 12.46
N LEU A 62 12.28 12.10 12.92
CA LEU A 62 11.27 11.04 12.95
C LEU A 62 10.80 10.65 11.55
N PHE A 63 10.69 11.61 10.62
CA PHE A 63 10.43 11.29 9.23
C PHE A 63 11.50 10.35 8.68
N ARG A 64 12.79 10.72 8.82
CA ARG A 64 13.93 9.92 8.35
C ARG A 64 13.94 8.52 8.96
N ARG A 65 13.64 8.38 10.25
CA ARG A 65 13.56 7.08 10.91
C ARG A 65 12.43 6.21 10.35
N ARG A 66 11.24 6.81 10.09
CA ARG A 66 10.04 6.10 9.66
C ARG A 66 10.01 5.77 8.17
N PHE A 67 10.62 6.61 7.33
CA PHE A 67 10.63 6.44 5.87
C PHE A 67 11.98 5.96 5.33
N ARG A 68 12.98 5.82 6.19
CA ARG A 68 14.37 5.45 5.83
C ARG A 68 15.02 6.42 4.83
N MET A 69 14.44 7.60 4.66
CA MET A 69 14.95 8.67 3.76
C MET A 69 14.60 10.06 4.28
N LYS A 70 15.26 11.08 3.74
CA LYS A 70 14.90 12.49 4.00
C LYS A 70 13.58 12.86 3.29
N CYS A 71 12.81 13.80 3.86
CA CYS A 71 11.55 14.29 3.28
C CYS A 71 11.74 14.84 1.86
N SER A 72 12.85 15.55 1.60
CA SER A 72 13.17 16.08 0.26
C SER A 72 13.34 14.99 -0.79
N LEU A 73 13.98 13.87 -0.43
CA LEU A 73 14.10 12.71 -1.32
C LEU A 73 12.75 12.05 -1.57
N PHE A 74 11.94 11.90 -0.53
CA PHE A 74 10.58 11.37 -0.66
C PHE A 74 9.76 12.20 -1.67
N LEU A 75 9.76 13.53 -1.53
CA LEU A 75 9.01 14.43 -2.43
C LEU A 75 9.55 14.39 -3.88
N ARG A 76 10.87 14.25 -4.06
CA ARG A 76 11.49 14.07 -5.39
C ARG A 76 11.03 12.77 -6.04
N ILE A 77 11.03 11.66 -5.30
CA ILE A 77 10.54 10.37 -5.79
C ILE A 77 9.05 10.46 -6.10
N GLN A 78 8.24 11.02 -5.21
CA GLN A 78 6.80 11.20 -5.42
C GLN A 78 6.51 11.98 -6.70
N SER A 79 7.21 13.09 -6.93
CA SER A 79 7.02 13.92 -8.12
C SER A 79 7.33 13.14 -9.40
N LYS A 80 8.47 12.44 -9.44
CA LYS A 80 8.88 11.66 -10.61
C LYS A 80 7.95 10.46 -10.86
N VAL A 81 7.59 9.70 -9.83
CA VAL A 81 6.65 8.57 -9.93
C VAL A 81 5.26 9.02 -10.38
N LYS A 82 4.77 10.15 -9.86
CA LYS A 82 3.48 10.72 -10.27
C LYS A 82 3.48 11.19 -11.73
N ALA A 83 4.61 11.69 -12.23
CA ALA A 83 4.77 12.09 -13.62
C ALA A 83 4.86 10.89 -14.56
N HIS A 84 5.46 9.78 -14.11
CA HIS A 84 5.63 8.57 -14.88
C HIS A 84 4.35 7.73 -14.99
N ASP A 85 3.66 7.45 -13.86
CA ASP A 85 2.45 6.61 -13.85
C ASP A 85 1.22 7.39 -13.36
N SER A 86 0.23 7.51 -14.26
CA SER A 86 -1.05 8.16 -14.00
C SER A 86 -1.86 7.51 -12.87
N TYR A 87 -1.53 6.30 -12.45
CA TYR A 87 -2.11 5.65 -11.28
C TYR A 87 -1.93 6.48 -10.02
N PHE A 88 -0.79 7.16 -9.86
CA PHE A 88 -0.48 7.98 -8.70
C PHE A 88 -1.12 9.38 -8.75
N VAL A 89 -1.70 9.76 -9.87
CA VAL A 89 -2.48 11.02 -9.95
C VAL A 89 -3.81 10.83 -9.23
N GLN A 90 -4.15 11.78 -8.34
CA GLN A 90 -5.45 11.77 -7.67
C GLN A 90 -6.57 12.06 -8.65
N LYS A 91 -7.53 11.16 -8.79
CA LYS A 91 -8.66 11.26 -9.71
C LYS A 91 -9.97 11.33 -8.93
N ARG A 92 -11.00 11.91 -9.55
CA ARG A 92 -12.38 11.83 -9.05
C ARG A 92 -13.07 10.61 -9.67
N ASN A 93 -13.92 9.96 -8.89
CA ASN A 93 -14.76 8.87 -9.40
C ASN A 93 -16.03 9.42 -10.11
N SER A 94 -16.86 8.52 -10.66
CA SER A 94 -18.13 8.88 -11.33
C SER A 94 -19.10 9.67 -10.43
N ALA A 95 -19.01 9.52 -9.10
CA ALA A 95 -19.79 10.30 -8.13
C ALA A 95 -19.07 11.59 -7.68
N ASN A 96 -18.10 12.08 -8.46
CA ASN A 96 -17.31 13.30 -8.20
C ASN A 96 -16.54 13.29 -6.85
N LYS A 97 -16.38 12.13 -6.19
CA LYS A 97 -15.61 12.00 -4.95
C LYS A 97 -14.13 11.85 -5.29
N LEU A 98 -13.29 12.61 -4.58
CA LEU A 98 -11.83 12.46 -4.67
C LEU A 98 -11.40 11.07 -4.22
N GLY A 99 -10.53 10.45 -5.01
CA GLY A 99 -9.88 9.20 -4.65
C GLY A 99 -8.67 9.42 -3.73
N LEU A 100 -7.89 8.36 -3.55
CA LEU A 100 -6.64 8.41 -2.78
C LEU A 100 -5.60 9.31 -3.45
N SER A 101 -4.89 10.07 -2.65
CA SER A 101 -3.79 10.93 -3.12
C SER A 101 -2.54 10.12 -3.45
N SER A 102 -1.65 10.70 -4.27
CA SER A 102 -0.32 10.13 -4.52
C SER A 102 0.46 9.92 -3.22
N LEU A 103 0.32 10.86 -2.30
CA LEU A 103 0.96 10.82 -1.00
C LEU A 103 0.56 9.57 -0.20
N GLN A 104 -0.74 9.26 -0.12
CA GLN A 104 -1.24 8.07 0.57
C GLN A 104 -0.75 6.77 -0.09
N LYS A 105 -0.84 6.66 -1.42
CA LYS A 105 -0.44 5.47 -2.17
C LYS A 105 1.06 5.18 -2.04
N ILE A 106 1.90 6.20 -2.23
CA ILE A 106 3.36 6.07 -2.14
C ILE A 106 3.79 5.81 -0.69
N THR A 107 3.15 6.46 0.28
CA THR A 107 3.45 6.18 1.70
C THR A 107 3.08 4.77 2.10
N ALA A 108 1.94 4.25 1.63
CA ALA A 108 1.55 2.87 1.87
C ALA A 108 2.62 1.90 1.33
N ALA A 109 3.04 2.08 0.08
CA ALA A 109 4.09 1.28 -0.55
C ALA A 109 5.41 1.34 0.22
N LEU A 110 5.88 2.55 0.55
CA LEU A 110 7.13 2.73 1.27
C LEU A 110 7.11 2.15 2.69
N ARG A 111 5.99 2.23 3.40
CA ARG A 111 5.88 1.62 4.73
C ARG A 111 5.91 0.10 4.68
N MET A 112 5.26 -0.49 3.69
CA MET A 112 5.34 -1.94 3.47
C MET A 112 6.80 -2.37 3.19
N LEU A 113 7.53 -1.62 2.37
CA LEU A 113 8.95 -1.89 2.09
C LEU A 113 9.85 -1.65 3.30
N ALA A 114 9.67 -0.54 4.02
CA ALA A 114 10.56 -0.13 5.11
C ALA A 114 10.43 -0.99 6.37
N TYR A 115 9.24 -1.55 6.61
CA TYR A 115 8.92 -2.29 7.85
C TYR A 115 8.50 -3.74 7.60
N GLY A 116 8.27 -4.15 6.35
CA GLY A 116 7.74 -5.48 6.05
C GLY A 116 6.34 -5.73 6.62
N VAL A 117 5.55 -4.65 6.83
CA VAL A 117 4.21 -4.75 7.42
C VAL A 117 3.19 -5.24 6.40
N SER A 118 2.14 -5.92 6.89
CA SER A 118 1.04 -6.36 6.06
C SER A 118 0.21 -5.19 5.52
N SER A 119 -0.47 -5.43 4.40
CA SER A 119 -1.41 -4.47 3.81
C SER A 119 -2.58 -4.14 4.72
N ASP A 120 -3.00 -5.08 5.58
CA ASP A 120 -4.06 -4.90 6.57
C ASP A 120 -3.69 -3.84 7.62
N LEU A 121 -2.47 -3.90 8.15
CA LEU A 121 -1.97 -2.87 9.08
C LEU A 121 -1.93 -1.47 8.43
N ILE A 122 -1.62 -1.41 7.13
CA ILE A 122 -1.64 -0.15 6.37
C ILE A 122 -3.07 0.36 6.18
N ASP A 123 -4.07 -0.53 6.01
CA ASP A 123 -5.48 -0.15 5.90
C ASP A 123 -5.93 0.67 7.11
N GLU A 124 -5.67 0.18 8.31
CA GLU A 124 -6.05 0.82 9.55
C GLU A 124 -5.39 2.21 9.71
N TYR A 125 -4.08 2.29 9.46
CA TYR A 125 -3.32 3.52 9.67
C TYR A 125 -3.55 4.59 8.60
N MET A 126 -3.57 4.20 7.31
CA MET A 126 -3.65 5.13 6.17
C MET A 126 -5.05 5.26 5.59
N ARG A 127 -6.01 4.47 6.08
CA ARG A 127 -7.37 4.37 5.53
C ARG A 127 -7.40 4.05 4.03
N ILE A 128 -6.48 3.21 3.62
CA ILE A 128 -6.34 2.68 2.26
C ILE A 128 -6.67 1.19 2.25
N GLY A 129 -7.57 0.76 1.36
CA GLY A 129 -7.94 -0.66 1.30
C GLY A 129 -6.76 -1.56 0.97
N GLU A 130 -6.72 -2.74 1.58
CA GLU A 130 -5.64 -3.73 1.47
C GLU A 130 -5.24 -4.00 0.02
N THR A 131 -6.21 -4.30 -0.86
CA THR A 131 -5.95 -4.55 -2.29
C THR A 131 -5.33 -3.34 -2.98
N THR A 132 -5.74 -2.13 -2.62
CA THR A 132 -5.18 -0.89 -3.18
C THR A 132 -3.77 -0.62 -2.63
N ALA A 133 -3.49 -0.98 -1.37
CA ALA A 133 -2.15 -0.88 -0.80
C ALA A 133 -1.17 -1.81 -1.53
N LEU A 134 -1.56 -3.08 -1.78
CA LEU A 134 -0.77 -4.04 -2.55
C LEU A 134 -0.57 -3.62 -4.00
N GLU A 135 -1.61 -3.11 -4.66
CA GLU A 135 -1.50 -2.56 -6.01
C GLU A 135 -0.56 -1.34 -6.04
N SER A 136 -0.68 -0.45 -5.05
CA SER A 136 0.21 0.71 -4.92
C SER A 136 1.67 0.28 -4.74
N LEU A 137 1.93 -0.77 -3.96
CA LEU A 137 3.27 -1.32 -3.79
C LEU A 137 3.84 -1.82 -5.11
N LYS A 138 3.10 -2.68 -5.83
CA LYS A 138 3.54 -3.23 -7.13
C LYS A 138 3.87 -2.11 -8.12
N LYS A 139 2.93 -1.19 -8.34
CA LYS A 139 3.12 -0.07 -9.27
C LYS A 139 4.24 0.89 -8.85
N TYR A 140 4.39 1.11 -7.54
CA TYR A 140 5.46 1.95 -7.01
C TYR A 140 6.84 1.36 -7.29
N VAL A 141 7.04 0.07 -7.04
CA VAL A 141 8.32 -0.60 -7.31
C VAL A 141 8.66 -0.56 -8.79
N THR A 142 7.71 -0.88 -9.67
CA THR A 142 7.91 -0.79 -11.13
C THR A 142 8.28 0.64 -11.54
N ALA A 143 7.50 1.64 -11.14
CA ALA A 143 7.75 3.04 -11.50
C ALA A 143 9.10 3.57 -10.98
N VAL A 144 9.54 3.13 -9.79
CA VAL A 144 10.87 3.51 -9.26
C VAL A 144 11.98 2.88 -10.09
N ILE A 145 11.85 1.62 -10.48
CA ILE A 145 12.82 0.95 -11.36
C ILE A 145 12.88 1.70 -12.69
N ASP A 146 11.75 1.91 -13.35
CA ASP A 146 11.70 2.55 -14.67
C ASP A 146 12.29 3.96 -14.67
N VAL A 147 12.03 4.75 -13.61
CA VAL A 147 12.46 6.15 -13.51
C VAL A 147 13.91 6.31 -13.10
N PHE A 148 14.44 5.38 -12.31
CA PHE A 148 15.74 5.57 -11.65
C PHE A 148 16.79 4.51 -12.05
N SER A 149 16.45 3.48 -12.87
CA SER A 149 17.36 2.41 -13.24
C SER A 149 18.59 2.94 -13.96
N GLU A 150 18.43 3.84 -14.90
CA GLU A 150 19.54 4.39 -15.69
C GLU A 150 20.55 5.14 -14.82
N GLU A 151 20.09 5.79 -13.74
CA GLU A 151 20.95 6.58 -12.85
C GLU A 151 21.59 5.72 -11.75
N TYR A 152 20.84 4.77 -11.18
CA TYR A 152 21.24 4.06 -9.94
C TYR A 152 21.49 2.57 -10.09
N LEU A 153 21.02 1.92 -11.17
CA LEU A 153 21.22 0.49 -11.43
C LEU A 153 22.19 0.22 -12.58
N ARG A 154 22.87 1.25 -13.07
CA ARG A 154 23.96 1.10 -14.06
C ARG A 154 25.18 0.45 -13.42
N GLU A 155 26.02 -0.15 -14.23
CA GLU A 155 27.32 -0.63 -13.77
C GLU A 155 28.19 0.52 -13.24
N LEU A 156 28.98 0.22 -12.21
CA LEU A 156 29.89 1.18 -11.60
C LEU A 156 31.01 1.51 -12.60
N ASN A 157 31.23 2.80 -12.85
CA ASN A 157 32.38 3.26 -13.59
C ASN A 157 33.57 3.56 -12.66
N ASN A 158 34.77 3.79 -13.23
CA ASN A 158 35.96 4.06 -12.45
C ASN A 158 35.85 5.30 -11.54
N GLU A 159 35.09 6.32 -11.95
CA GLU A 159 34.83 7.51 -11.14
C GLU A 159 33.99 7.20 -9.90
N ASP A 160 33.01 6.33 -10.04
CA ASP A 160 32.17 5.87 -8.91
C ASP A 160 33.01 5.10 -7.90
N ILE A 161 33.92 4.24 -8.38
CA ILE A 161 34.84 3.47 -7.52
C ILE A 161 35.76 4.41 -6.74
N VAL A 162 36.37 5.39 -7.40
CA VAL A 162 37.22 6.39 -6.74
C VAL A 162 36.44 7.18 -5.68
N ARG A 163 35.21 7.58 -5.99
CA ARG A 163 34.34 8.31 -5.04
C ARG A 163 33.96 7.45 -3.83
N LEU A 164 33.65 6.18 -4.04
CA LEU A 164 33.33 5.24 -2.95
C LEU A 164 34.55 4.98 -2.05
N LEU A 165 35.74 4.79 -2.62
CA LEU A 165 36.98 4.65 -1.87
C LEU A 165 37.28 5.88 -1.01
N ALA A 166 37.18 7.08 -1.57
CA ALA A 166 37.38 8.33 -0.83
C ALA A 166 36.34 8.54 0.30
N HIS A 167 35.18 7.91 0.24
CA HIS A 167 34.19 7.92 1.32
C HIS A 167 34.48 6.89 2.42
N GLY A 168 35.12 5.78 2.09
CA GLY A 168 35.51 4.74 3.03
C GLY A 168 36.71 5.06 3.89
N GLU A 169 37.55 6.04 3.47
CA GLU A 169 38.74 6.50 4.17
C GLU A 169 38.46 7.59 5.24
N ARG A 170 37.21 7.99 5.43
CA ARG A 170 36.75 8.96 6.43
C ARG A 170 36.09 8.27 7.63
#